data_3eda21c8d6040beae287edce9f16f6ae
#
_entry.id   3eda21c8d6040beae287edce9f16f6ae
#
_cell.length_a   1.000
_cell.length_b   1.000
_cell.length_c   1.000
_cell.angle_alpha   90.00
_cell.angle_beta   90.00
_cell.angle_gamma   90.00
#
_symmetry.space_group_name_H-M   'P 1'
#
loop_
_entity.id
_entity.type
_entity.pdbx_description
1 polymer ?
#
loop_
_entity_poly.entity_id
_entity_poly.type
_entity_poly.pdbx_seq_one_letter_code
_entity_poly.pdbx_strand_id
1 'polypeptide(L)'
;MTRSAQKFFRRCSCCAEPATPAAAGIGRRAFVAGGLAAFGATLAGPGAPRPSLAQGAGAANPRRIDIHHHFSPPQWLAYVKGRELLQPANVAWTPEKSIEDMDKGGVAAAMISITNPGLWFGDKEATRGIARECNEYGAKLVQQHPTRFGLFCALPLPDVDATLKEIEYAYDTLKCDGAHFMTSYGDTWLGNPAYEPVMAELHRRKAVVHVHPTAANCCKNLIPGIAPGTMEYGTDTTRAIMSVMWSGQASKFPDIRFIWSHAGGTAPFLAGRIDGASRNLKDKMPQGAIPEMKKFYYDTAGAANPGAIASLLQLVASDHVLFGTDFPPGGTSAQVAKQLGELGLNLTAADMRNIDRENAVRLIPRLATA
;
A
#
# COMPACT_ATOMS: atom_id res chain seq x y z
N MET A 1 25.87 12.61 45.05
CA MET A 1 26.86 11.72 44.41
C MET A 1 26.20 11.22 43.14
N THR A 2 26.26 11.83 42.00
CA THR A 2 27.36 12.22 41.12
C THR A 2 27.63 11.23 40.04
N ARG A 3 27.47 11.75 38.81
CA ARG A 3 28.16 11.34 37.57
C ARG A 3 27.78 10.00 36.98
N SER A 4 26.96 10.04 35.92
CA SER A 4 27.39 9.54 34.62
C SER A 4 26.19 9.43 33.63
N ALA A 5 25.84 10.52 32.98
CA ALA A 5 24.92 10.50 31.85
C ALA A 5 25.31 11.61 30.87
N GLN A 6 26.54 11.63 30.48
CA GLN A 6 27.04 12.53 29.43
C GLN A 6 28.17 11.84 28.68
N LYS A 7 27.84 10.96 27.72
CA LYS A 7 28.74 10.55 26.63
C LYS A 7 27.98 9.67 25.63
N PHE A 8 27.16 10.24 24.78
CA PHE A 8 26.76 9.61 23.50
C PHE A 8 26.17 10.64 22.53
N PHE A 9 26.86 11.77 22.33
CA PHE A 9 26.70 12.55 21.12
C PHE A 9 28.08 12.69 20.49
N ARG A 10 28.51 11.68 19.71
CA ARG A 10 29.57 11.90 18.74
C ARG A 10 28.99 12.81 17.66
N ARG A 11 29.60 13.97 17.46
CA ARG A 11 29.27 14.92 16.39
C ARG A 11 29.18 14.16 15.06
N CYS A 12 28.01 14.23 14.42
CA CYS A 12 27.85 13.77 13.07
C CYS A 12 28.75 14.62 12.16
N SER A 13 29.56 14.00 11.31
CA SER A 13 30.45 14.70 10.38
C SER A 13 29.69 15.56 9.34
N CYS A 14 28.39 15.38 9.21
CA CYS A 14 27.52 16.19 8.36
C CYS A 14 27.08 17.53 8.99
N CYS A 15 27.37 17.74 10.30
CA CYS A 15 27.05 18.97 11.03
C CYS A 15 28.29 19.83 11.36
N ALA A 16 29.43 19.58 10.71
CA ALA A 16 30.59 20.46 10.80
C ALA A 16 30.31 21.72 9.98
N GLU A 17 30.31 22.89 10.63
CA GLU A 17 30.20 24.15 9.93
C GLU A 17 31.38 24.30 8.94
N PRO A 18 31.10 24.65 7.65
CA PRO A 18 32.15 24.94 6.71
C PRO A 18 32.84 26.23 7.14
N ALA A 19 34.18 26.20 7.17
CA ALA A 19 34.98 27.42 7.36
C ALA A 19 34.64 28.44 6.28
N THR A 20 34.18 29.59 6.67
CA THR A 20 33.80 30.70 5.78
C THR A 20 35.04 31.24 5.04
N PRO A 21 35.06 31.21 3.70
CA PRO A 21 35.96 32.09 2.96
C PRO A 21 35.37 33.50 2.99
N ALA A 22 36.18 34.51 3.20
CA ALA A 22 35.78 35.91 3.16
C ALA A 22 35.11 36.25 1.83
N ALA A 23 33.86 36.60 1.84
CA ALA A 23 33.09 36.98 0.65
C ALA A 23 33.43 38.39 0.25
N ALA A 24 33.99 38.59 -0.94
CA ALA A 24 33.97 39.87 -1.63
C ALA A 24 32.50 40.23 -1.97
N GLY A 25 31.99 41.30 -1.37
CA GLY A 25 30.61 41.71 -1.50
C GLY A 25 30.26 42.23 -2.89
N ILE A 26 29.36 41.54 -3.55
CA ILE A 26 28.66 42.09 -4.73
C ILE A 26 27.48 42.92 -4.20
N GLY A 27 27.52 44.21 -4.41
CA GLY A 27 26.53 45.17 -3.93
C GLY A 27 25.14 44.88 -4.52
N ARG A 28 24.08 45.06 -3.71
CA ARG A 28 22.67 44.85 -4.06
C ARG A 28 22.18 45.58 -5.33
N ARG A 29 22.90 46.62 -5.79
CA ARG A 29 22.58 47.37 -7.03
C ARG A 29 23.00 46.62 -8.32
N ALA A 30 23.98 45.72 -8.28
CA ALA A 30 24.38 44.92 -9.45
C ALA A 30 23.43 43.74 -9.72
N PHE A 31 22.72 43.25 -8.71
CA PHE A 31 21.77 42.14 -8.86
C PHE A 31 20.47 42.57 -9.53
N VAL A 32 20.02 43.81 -9.33
CA VAL A 32 18.76 44.34 -9.90
C VAL A 32 18.91 44.77 -11.35
N ALA A 33 20.12 45.18 -11.79
CA ALA A 33 20.35 45.60 -13.17
C ALA A 33 20.57 44.47 -14.15
N GLY A 34 21.01 43.27 -13.67
CA GLY A 34 21.21 42.07 -14.51
C GLY A 34 19.94 41.25 -14.74
N GLY A 35 18.91 41.41 -13.91
CA GLY A 35 17.67 40.58 -13.96
C GLY A 35 16.62 41.08 -14.94
N LEU A 36 16.70 42.33 -15.42
CA LEU A 36 15.68 42.93 -16.28
C LEU A 36 15.97 42.82 -17.79
N ALA A 37 17.16 42.41 -18.20
CA ALA A 37 17.52 42.24 -19.61
C ALA A 37 17.25 40.85 -20.22
N ALA A 38 16.85 39.86 -19.43
CA ALA A 38 16.59 38.49 -19.91
C ALA A 38 15.10 38.09 -20.03
N PHE A 39 14.16 39.02 -19.72
CA PHE A 39 12.71 38.73 -19.75
C PHE A 39 11.92 39.46 -20.86
N GLY A 40 12.62 40.00 -21.85
CA GLY A 40 12.01 40.89 -22.84
C GLY A 40 11.85 40.36 -24.26
N ALA A 41 12.00 39.09 -24.55
CA ALA A 41 11.95 38.62 -25.93
C ALA A 41 11.34 37.21 -26.13
N THR A 42 10.17 36.91 -25.56
CA THR A 42 9.32 35.79 -26.05
C THR A 42 7.86 35.98 -25.64
N LEU A 43 7.21 37.01 -26.13
CA LEU A 43 5.75 37.15 -26.10
C LEU A 43 5.25 37.61 -27.48
N ALA A 44 5.19 36.74 -28.45
CA ALA A 44 4.25 36.81 -29.57
C ALA A 44 4.33 35.54 -30.41
N GLY A 45 3.57 34.52 -30.04
CA GLY A 45 3.19 33.42 -30.89
C GLY A 45 1.71 33.09 -30.63
N PRO A 46 0.83 32.95 -31.64
CA PRO A 46 -0.56 32.69 -31.39
C PRO A 46 -0.72 31.34 -30.72
N GLY A 47 -1.42 31.34 -29.60
CA GLY A 47 -1.72 30.18 -28.80
C GLY A 47 -2.48 29.12 -29.62
N ALA A 48 -1.80 28.06 -29.97
CA ALA A 48 -2.49 26.82 -30.28
C ALA A 48 -3.22 26.39 -28.99
N PRO A 49 -4.54 26.13 -29.03
CA PRO A 49 -5.22 25.55 -27.88
C PRO A 49 -4.55 24.20 -27.60
N ARG A 50 -4.04 24.02 -26.38
CA ARG A 50 -3.70 22.70 -25.91
C ARG A 50 -4.95 21.85 -26.09
N PRO A 51 -4.88 20.68 -26.73
CA PRO A 51 -6.02 19.80 -26.75
C PRO A 51 -6.36 19.48 -25.29
N SER A 52 -7.40 20.09 -24.75
CA SER A 52 -8.11 19.53 -23.63
C SER A 52 -8.50 18.15 -24.15
N LEU A 53 -8.11 17.09 -23.44
CA LEU A 53 -8.69 15.79 -23.66
C LEU A 53 -10.19 15.99 -23.40
N ALA A 54 -10.92 16.31 -24.49
CA ALA A 54 -12.36 16.33 -24.47
C ALA A 54 -12.77 14.99 -23.89
N GLN A 55 -13.53 15.01 -22.80
CA GLN A 55 -14.26 13.85 -22.36
C GLN A 55 -15.07 13.38 -23.56
N GLY A 56 -14.51 12.42 -24.29
CA GLY A 56 -15.20 11.78 -25.42
C GLY A 56 -16.46 11.13 -24.84
N ALA A 57 -17.60 11.61 -25.31
CA ALA A 57 -18.88 10.96 -25.08
C ALA A 57 -18.70 9.48 -25.43
N GLY A 58 -18.88 8.58 -24.45
CA GLY A 58 -18.88 7.15 -24.68
C GLY A 58 -17.59 6.38 -24.34
N ALA A 59 -16.76 6.83 -23.38
CA ALA A 59 -15.77 5.93 -22.79
C ALA A 59 -16.53 4.78 -22.12
N ALA A 60 -16.39 3.56 -22.68
CA ALA A 60 -16.96 2.36 -22.08
C ALA A 60 -16.53 2.30 -20.61
N ASN A 61 -17.48 1.96 -19.72
CA ASN A 61 -17.20 1.74 -18.31
C ASN A 61 -15.94 0.86 -18.18
N PRO A 62 -14.85 1.31 -17.54
CA PRO A 62 -13.58 0.59 -17.51
C PRO A 62 -13.68 -0.74 -16.76
N ARG A 63 -14.80 -0.98 -16.06
CA ARG A 63 -15.05 -2.20 -15.27
C ARG A 63 -13.87 -2.48 -14.34
N ARG A 64 -13.47 -1.46 -13.57
CA ARG A 64 -12.34 -1.54 -12.63
C ARG A 64 -12.48 -2.70 -11.67
N ILE A 65 -11.35 -3.24 -11.24
CA ILE A 65 -11.29 -4.18 -10.13
C ILE A 65 -10.55 -3.50 -9.00
N ASP A 66 -11.25 -3.24 -7.92
CA ASP A 66 -10.70 -2.64 -6.71
C ASP A 66 -10.03 -3.72 -5.86
N ILE A 67 -8.71 -3.70 -5.81
CA ILE A 67 -7.93 -4.70 -5.07
C ILE A 67 -7.75 -4.35 -3.59
N HIS A 68 -8.10 -3.13 -3.18
CA HIS A 68 -7.95 -2.62 -1.84
C HIS A 68 -9.27 -2.01 -1.35
N HIS A 69 -10.16 -2.86 -0.92
CA HIS A 69 -11.49 -2.52 -0.45
C HIS A 69 -11.77 -3.21 0.89
N HIS A 70 -12.29 -2.48 1.84
CA HIS A 70 -12.49 -3.02 3.16
C HIS A 70 -13.95 -3.36 3.44
N PHE A 71 -14.14 -4.34 4.31
CA PHE A 71 -15.44 -4.69 4.87
C PHE A 71 -15.38 -4.70 6.39
N SER A 72 -16.50 -4.48 7.03
CA SER A 72 -16.59 -4.39 8.49
C SER A 72 -17.68 -5.37 9.01
N PRO A 73 -17.33 -6.66 9.17
CA PRO A 73 -18.26 -7.63 9.73
C PRO A 73 -18.77 -7.18 11.10
N PRO A 74 -20.07 -7.39 11.42
CA PRO A 74 -20.61 -7.01 12.73
C PRO A 74 -19.84 -7.59 13.92
N GLN A 75 -19.35 -8.82 13.79
CA GLN A 75 -18.54 -9.50 14.80
C GLN A 75 -17.20 -8.78 15.01
N TRP A 76 -16.53 -8.35 13.91
CA TRP A 76 -15.30 -7.58 13.99
C TRP A 76 -15.52 -6.20 14.63
N LEU A 77 -16.61 -5.51 14.27
CA LEU A 77 -16.97 -4.24 14.89
C LEU A 77 -17.17 -4.39 16.40
N ALA A 78 -17.86 -5.46 16.82
CA ALA A 78 -18.04 -5.77 18.24
C ALA A 78 -16.74 -6.12 18.94
N TYR A 79 -15.86 -6.87 18.27
CA TYR A 79 -14.55 -7.27 18.78
C TYR A 79 -13.60 -6.09 18.99
N VAL A 80 -13.58 -5.12 18.06
CA VAL A 80 -12.70 -3.94 18.13
C VAL A 80 -13.26 -2.87 19.06
N LYS A 81 -14.57 -2.86 19.31
CA LYS A 81 -15.23 -1.86 20.17
C LYS A 81 -14.56 -1.75 21.54
N GLY A 82 -14.13 -0.53 21.90
CA GLY A 82 -13.46 -0.22 23.15
C GLY A 82 -11.98 -0.61 23.22
N ARG A 83 -11.42 -1.23 22.17
CA ARG A 83 -9.99 -1.57 22.07
C ARG A 83 -9.23 -0.52 21.25
N GLU A 84 -9.76 -0.17 20.10
CA GLU A 84 -9.21 0.86 19.21
C GLU A 84 -10.36 1.72 18.65
N LEU A 85 -10.02 2.95 18.24
CA LEU A 85 -10.97 3.86 17.64
C LEU A 85 -11.07 3.56 16.13
N LEU A 86 -12.25 3.10 15.71
CA LEU A 86 -12.55 2.94 14.29
C LEU A 86 -13.00 4.26 13.68
N GLN A 87 -12.65 4.46 12.42
CA GLN A 87 -13.19 5.57 11.65
C GLN A 87 -14.71 5.40 11.48
N PRO A 88 -15.50 6.51 11.54
CA PRO A 88 -16.95 6.45 11.39
C PRO A 88 -17.41 5.74 10.12
N ALA A 89 -16.65 5.86 9.03
CA ALA A 89 -16.94 5.21 7.77
C ALA A 89 -16.92 3.67 7.88
N ASN A 90 -15.96 3.10 8.64
CA ASN A 90 -15.91 1.66 8.91
C ASN A 90 -17.08 1.19 9.76
N VAL A 91 -17.46 1.97 10.78
CA VAL A 91 -18.60 1.65 11.65
C VAL A 91 -19.91 1.67 10.88
N ALA A 92 -20.06 2.60 9.92
CA ALA A 92 -21.25 2.77 9.12
C ALA A 92 -21.28 1.90 7.84
N TRP A 93 -20.29 1.03 7.63
CA TRP A 93 -20.17 0.20 6.45
C TRP A 93 -21.33 -0.81 6.34
N THR A 94 -21.79 -1.05 5.12
CA THR A 94 -22.66 -2.17 4.75
C THR A 94 -22.30 -2.67 3.35
N PRO A 95 -22.67 -3.93 2.98
CA PRO A 95 -22.43 -4.44 1.63
C PRO A 95 -23.07 -3.58 0.54
N GLU A 96 -24.26 -3.04 0.80
CA GLU A 96 -25.01 -2.20 -0.14
C GLU A 96 -24.25 -0.89 -0.41
N LYS A 97 -23.65 -0.27 0.62
CA LYS A 97 -22.82 0.93 0.46
C LYS A 97 -21.58 0.66 -0.37
N SER A 98 -20.95 -0.52 -0.22
CA SER A 98 -19.86 -0.93 -1.10
C SER A 98 -20.32 -1.02 -2.55
N ILE A 99 -21.43 -1.71 -2.81
CA ILE A 99 -21.97 -1.86 -4.18
C ILE A 99 -22.35 -0.50 -4.77
N GLU A 100 -23.00 0.35 -3.99
CA GLU A 100 -23.35 1.72 -4.43
C GLU A 100 -22.11 2.55 -4.80
N ASP A 101 -21.05 2.50 -3.99
CA ASP A 101 -19.78 3.20 -4.27
C ASP A 101 -19.09 2.65 -5.51
N MET A 102 -19.03 1.32 -5.62
CA MET A 102 -18.47 0.64 -6.78
C MET A 102 -19.20 1.04 -8.07
N ASP A 103 -20.54 1.09 -8.06
CA ASP A 103 -21.36 1.47 -9.22
C ASP A 103 -21.06 2.92 -9.63
N LYS A 104 -20.96 3.84 -8.67
CA LYS A 104 -20.63 5.25 -8.93
C LYS A 104 -19.22 5.42 -9.50
N GLY A 105 -18.26 4.58 -9.11
CA GLY A 105 -16.87 4.64 -9.54
C GLY A 105 -16.54 3.79 -10.77
N GLY A 106 -17.51 3.08 -11.35
CA GLY A 106 -17.26 2.17 -12.48
C GLY A 106 -16.40 0.96 -12.08
N VAL A 107 -16.55 0.50 -10.82
CA VAL A 107 -15.88 -0.69 -10.28
C VAL A 107 -16.80 -1.89 -10.47
N ALA A 108 -16.33 -2.88 -11.23
CA ALA A 108 -17.09 -4.10 -11.49
C ALA A 108 -17.01 -5.07 -10.31
N ALA A 109 -15.83 -5.24 -9.72
CA ALA A 109 -15.62 -6.09 -8.55
C ALA A 109 -14.62 -5.46 -7.56
N ALA A 110 -14.77 -5.82 -6.28
CA ALA A 110 -13.86 -5.41 -5.23
C ALA A 110 -13.37 -6.63 -4.42
N MET A 111 -12.08 -6.62 -4.08
CA MET A 111 -11.48 -7.59 -3.16
C MET A 111 -11.63 -7.08 -1.73
N ILE A 112 -12.51 -7.71 -0.97
CA ILE A 112 -12.76 -7.30 0.42
C ILE A 112 -11.73 -7.89 1.38
N SER A 113 -11.27 -7.07 2.32
CA SER A 113 -10.33 -7.43 3.39
C SER A 113 -10.63 -6.68 4.69
N ILE A 114 -10.14 -7.18 5.82
CA ILE A 114 -10.16 -6.45 7.10
C ILE A 114 -9.18 -5.29 7.04
N THR A 115 -9.56 -4.14 7.61
CA THR A 115 -8.69 -2.97 7.72
C THR A 115 -7.99 -2.88 9.09
N ASN A 116 -7.19 -1.81 9.27
CA ASN A 116 -6.67 -1.44 10.61
C ASN A 116 -7.84 -1.25 11.61
N PRO A 117 -7.71 -1.73 12.85
CA PRO A 117 -6.49 -2.19 13.52
C PRO A 117 -6.18 -3.70 13.35
N GLY A 118 -6.85 -4.40 12.44
CA GLY A 118 -6.67 -5.83 12.25
C GLY A 118 -7.38 -6.67 13.32
N LEU A 119 -6.79 -7.80 13.69
CA LEU A 119 -7.38 -8.78 14.59
C LEU A 119 -6.57 -8.97 15.88
N TRP A 120 -5.28 -8.57 15.91
CA TRP A 120 -4.38 -8.88 16.99
C TRP A 120 -4.38 -7.83 18.11
N PHE A 121 -4.83 -8.23 19.29
CA PHE A 121 -4.85 -7.42 20.52
C PHE A 121 -4.22 -8.14 21.72
N GLY A 122 -3.27 -9.07 21.46
CA GLY A 122 -2.54 -9.79 22.51
C GLY A 122 -3.18 -11.10 22.97
N ASP A 123 -4.36 -11.46 22.46
CA ASP A 123 -5.09 -12.68 22.80
C ASP A 123 -5.19 -13.61 21.58
N LYS A 124 -4.47 -14.73 21.62
CA LYS A 124 -4.43 -15.70 20.52
C LYS A 124 -5.77 -16.39 20.28
N GLU A 125 -6.48 -16.77 21.34
CA GLU A 125 -7.75 -17.50 21.21
C GLU A 125 -8.82 -16.61 20.60
N ALA A 126 -8.97 -15.38 21.11
CA ALA A 126 -9.87 -14.40 20.54
C ALA A 126 -9.52 -14.07 19.09
N THR A 127 -8.22 -13.96 18.75
CA THR A 127 -7.77 -13.70 17.38
C THR A 127 -8.12 -14.84 16.41
N ARG A 128 -8.02 -16.10 16.85
CA ARG A 128 -8.44 -17.27 16.07
C ARG A 128 -9.94 -17.23 15.77
N GLY A 129 -10.74 -17.02 16.81
CA GLY A 129 -12.21 -16.96 16.68
C GLY A 129 -12.64 -15.87 15.71
N ILE A 130 -12.17 -14.64 15.90
CA ILE A 130 -12.58 -13.51 15.06
C ILE A 130 -12.07 -13.64 13.61
N ALA A 131 -10.89 -14.24 13.37
CA ALA A 131 -10.42 -14.51 12.02
C ALA A 131 -11.40 -15.42 11.26
N ARG A 132 -11.80 -16.52 11.89
CA ARG A 132 -12.78 -17.46 11.35
C ARG A 132 -14.11 -16.78 11.04
N GLU A 133 -14.67 -16.04 11.99
CA GLU A 133 -15.95 -15.34 11.81
C GLU A 133 -15.89 -14.31 10.68
N CYS A 134 -14.80 -13.56 10.55
CA CYS A 134 -14.60 -12.62 9.45
C CYS A 134 -14.55 -13.32 8.10
N ASN A 135 -13.83 -14.43 8.00
CA ASN A 135 -13.66 -15.18 6.76
C ASN A 135 -14.99 -15.83 6.32
N GLU A 136 -15.75 -16.40 7.24
CA GLU A 136 -17.07 -16.98 6.95
C GLU A 136 -18.05 -15.90 6.51
N TYR A 137 -18.07 -14.74 7.16
CA TYR A 137 -18.88 -13.61 6.75
C TYR A 137 -18.51 -13.11 5.35
N GLY A 138 -17.20 -12.94 5.08
CA GLY A 138 -16.70 -12.53 3.76
C GLY A 138 -17.06 -13.54 2.66
N ALA A 139 -16.88 -14.85 2.92
CA ALA A 139 -17.24 -15.91 1.98
C ALA A 139 -18.75 -15.92 1.67
N LYS A 140 -19.60 -15.67 2.67
CA LYS A 140 -21.05 -15.51 2.47
C LYS A 140 -21.37 -14.32 1.55
N LEU A 141 -20.68 -13.18 1.71
CA LEU A 141 -20.85 -12.04 0.81
C LEU A 141 -20.44 -12.36 -0.62
N VAL A 142 -19.33 -13.08 -0.80
CA VAL A 142 -18.89 -13.53 -2.12
C VAL A 142 -19.92 -14.47 -2.76
N GLN A 143 -20.50 -15.38 -1.99
CA GLN A 143 -21.59 -16.26 -2.48
C GLN A 143 -22.86 -15.50 -2.88
N GLN A 144 -23.22 -14.46 -2.14
CA GLN A 144 -24.38 -13.62 -2.44
C GLN A 144 -24.15 -12.71 -3.65
N HIS A 145 -22.91 -12.28 -3.89
CA HIS A 145 -22.53 -11.33 -4.93
C HIS A 145 -21.26 -11.79 -5.68
N PRO A 146 -21.31 -12.96 -6.37
CA PRO A 146 -20.09 -13.65 -6.86
C PRO A 146 -19.31 -12.88 -7.94
N THR A 147 -19.97 -11.96 -8.67
CA THR A 147 -19.34 -11.09 -9.67
C THR A 147 -18.93 -9.73 -9.10
N ARG A 148 -19.32 -9.43 -7.85
CA ARG A 148 -19.04 -8.12 -7.24
C ARG A 148 -17.96 -8.18 -6.16
N PHE A 149 -17.84 -9.30 -5.44
CA PHE A 149 -16.88 -9.43 -4.35
C PHE A 149 -15.91 -10.59 -4.57
N GLY A 150 -14.66 -10.35 -4.15
CA GLY A 150 -13.67 -11.34 -3.86
C GLY A 150 -13.20 -11.21 -2.41
N LEU A 151 -12.54 -12.24 -1.87
CA LEU A 151 -12.12 -12.27 -0.48
C LEU A 151 -10.61 -12.50 -0.35
N PHE A 152 -9.93 -11.58 0.30
CA PHE A 152 -8.66 -11.82 0.94
C PHE A 152 -8.91 -12.25 2.39
N CYS A 153 -8.65 -13.52 2.70
CA CYS A 153 -8.93 -14.05 4.03
C CYS A 153 -8.03 -13.44 5.11
N ALA A 154 -8.60 -13.12 6.25
CA ALA A 154 -7.90 -12.65 7.43
C ALA A 154 -7.22 -13.83 8.14
N LEU A 155 -5.99 -13.65 8.59
CA LEU A 155 -5.17 -14.69 9.20
C LEU A 155 -4.82 -14.34 10.65
N PRO A 156 -4.87 -15.34 11.58
CA PRO A 156 -4.71 -15.09 13.02
C PRO A 156 -3.25 -15.04 13.46
N LEU A 157 -2.35 -14.37 12.69
CA LEU A 157 -1.01 -14.09 13.18
C LEU A 157 -1.08 -13.23 14.47
N PRO A 158 -0.13 -13.39 15.39
CA PRO A 158 1.15 -14.12 15.27
C PRO A 158 1.10 -15.62 15.62
N ASP A 159 -0.06 -16.24 15.69
CA ASP A 159 -0.19 -17.67 15.96
C ASP A 159 0.00 -18.48 14.67
N VAL A 160 1.20 -19.04 14.49
CA VAL A 160 1.60 -19.74 13.26
C VAL A 160 0.75 -20.98 13.01
N ASP A 161 0.55 -21.81 14.04
CA ASP A 161 -0.20 -23.07 13.89
C ASP A 161 -1.68 -22.82 13.55
N ALA A 162 -2.28 -21.83 14.22
CA ALA A 162 -3.65 -21.43 13.91
C ALA A 162 -3.75 -20.80 12.52
N THR A 163 -2.74 -20.03 12.11
CA THR A 163 -2.68 -19.43 10.78
C THR A 163 -2.60 -20.48 9.68
N LEU A 164 -1.82 -21.51 9.84
CA LEU A 164 -1.76 -22.63 8.86
C LEU A 164 -3.12 -23.34 8.72
N LYS A 165 -3.79 -23.61 9.84
CA LYS A 165 -5.14 -24.19 9.84
C LYS A 165 -6.18 -23.27 9.20
N GLU A 166 -6.06 -21.98 9.43
CA GLU A 166 -6.98 -20.99 8.84
C GLU A 166 -6.74 -20.84 7.34
N ILE A 167 -5.48 -20.89 6.86
CA ILE A 167 -5.17 -20.91 5.43
C ILE A 167 -5.83 -22.14 4.77
N GLU A 168 -5.65 -23.32 5.34
CA GLU A 168 -6.28 -24.55 4.82
C GLU A 168 -7.81 -24.37 4.72
N TYR A 169 -8.46 -23.95 5.78
CA TYR A 169 -9.91 -23.75 5.80
C TYR A 169 -10.37 -22.68 4.80
N ALA A 170 -9.73 -21.53 4.79
CA ALA A 170 -10.13 -20.41 3.94
C ALA A 170 -9.98 -20.74 2.44
N TYR A 171 -8.89 -21.39 2.04
CA TYR A 171 -8.66 -21.76 0.66
C TYR A 171 -9.44 -23.01 0.23
N ASP A 172 -9.48 -24.03 1.09
CA ASP A 172 -9.98 -25.36 0.68
C ASP A 172 -11.48 -25.50 0.95
N THR A 173 -12.04 -24.80 1.92
CA THR A 173 -13.47 -24.82 2.26
C THR A 173 -14.19 -23.55 1.77
N LEU A 174 -13.71 -22.38 2.16
CA LEU A 174 -14.36 -21.11 1.83
C LEU A 174 -14.07 -20.62 0.42
N LYS A 175 -13.02 -21.17 -0.24
CA LYS A 175 -12.58 -20.79 -1.60
C LYS A 175 -12.23 -19.31 -1.73
N CYS A 176 -11.55 -18.75 -0.74
CA CYS A 176 -11.06 -17.38 -0.80
C CYS A 176 -10.07 -17.19 -1.96
N ASP A 177 -9.92 -15.96 -2.43
CA ASP A 177 -9.13 -15.60 -3.60
C ASP A 177 -7.66 -15.32 -3.28
N GLY A 178 -7.37 -15.04 -2.02
CA GLY A 178 -6.04 -14.74 -1.54
C GLY A 178 -6.02 -14.57 -0.03
N ALA A 179 -4.87 -14.20 0.51
CA ALA A 179 -4.67 -13.94 1.93
C ALA A 179 -4.46 -12.45 2.20
N HIS A 180 -4.76 -12.06 3.44
CA HIS A 180 -4.55 -10.70 3.93
C HIS A 180 -3.65 -10.71 5.16
N PHE A 181 -2.64 -9.83 5.14
CA PHE A 181 -1.79 -9.56 6.28
C PHE A 181 -1.88 -8.09 6.69
N MET A 182 -1.72 -7.85 8.01
CA MET A 182 -1.24 -6.56 8.47
C MET A 182 0.29 -6.50 8.31
N THR A 183 0.86 -5.30 8.17
CA THR A 183 2.33 -5.12 8.04
C THR A 183 3.09 -5.66 9.24
N SER A 184 2.48 -5.58 10.44
CA SER A 184 3.08 -6.06 11.68
C SER A 184 2.02 -6.56 12.67
N TYR A 185 2.45 -7.42 13.59
CA TYR A 185 1.66 -7.96 14.71
C TYR A 185 2.39 -7.68 16.02
N GLY A 186 1.98 -6.62 16.71
CA GLY A 186 2.80 -6.01 17.77
C GLY A 186 4.04 -5.36 17.11
N ASP A 187 5.22 -5.68 17.64
CA ASP A 187 6.50 -5.20 17.08
C ASP A 187 7.20 -6.29 16.22
N THR A 188 6.41 -7.15 15.57
CA THR A 188 6.91 -8.26 14.75
C THR A 188 6.42 -8.11 13.32
N TRP A 189 7.33 -7.85 12.37
CA TRP A 189 7.04 -7.72 10.95
C TRP A 189 7.07 -9.05 10.22
N LEU A 190 6.50 -9.08 8.99
CA LEU A 190 6.24 -10.28 8.20
C LEU A 190 7.50 -11.12 7.89
N GLY A 191 8.68 -10.51 7.84
CA GLY A 191 9.95 -11.22 7.63
C GLY A 191 10.48 -11.94 8.89
N ASN A 192 9.74 -11.98 9.99
CA ASN A 192 10.17 -12.73 11.17
C ASN A 192 10.35 -14.21 10.83
N PRO A 193 11.47 -14.86 11.23
CA PRO A 193 11.70 -16.29 10.94
C PRO A 193 10.58 -17.21 11.45
N ALA A 194 9.89 -16.86 12.53
CA ALA A 194 8.77 -17.63 13.05
C ALA A 194 7.61 -17.77 12.03
N TYR A 195 7.47 -16.85 11.08
CA TYR A 195 6.41 -16.87 10.07
C TYR A 195 6.80 -17.66 8.81
N GLU A 196 8.02 -18.19 8.74
CA GLU A 196 8.49 -18.95 7.59
C GLU A 196 7.56 -20.13 7.21
N PRO A 197 7.00 -20.92 8.14
CA PRO A 197 6.05 -21.98 7.78
C PRO A 197 4.79 -21.46 7.08
N VAL A 198 4.30 -20.27 7.47
CA VAL A 198 3.16 -19.62 6.84
C VAL A 198 3.52 -19.17 5.42
N MET A 199 4.69 -18.58 5.23
CA MET A 199 5.17 -18.18 3.90
C MET A 199 5.38 -19.37 3.00
N ALA A 200 5.90 -20.49 3.52
CA ALA A 200 6.06 -21.72 2.75
C ALA A 200 4.72 -22.28 2.25
N GLU A 201 3.67 -22.27 3.09
CA GLU A 201 2.33 -22.73 2.68
C GLU A 201 1.69 -21.79 1.65
N LEU A 202 1.82 -20.47 1.82
CA LEU A 202 1.35 -19.50 0.83
C LEU A 202 2.10 -19.62 -0.50
N HIS A 203 3.41 -19.87 -0.47
CA HIS A 203 4.21 -20.18 -1.66
C HIS A 203 3.73 -21.44 -2.37
N ARG A 204 3.53 -22.54 -1.63
CA ARG A 204 2.99 -23.79 -2.17
C ARG A 204 1.65 -23.59 -2.90
N ARG A 205 0.81 -22.70 -2.36
CA ARG A 205 -0.48 -22.34 -2.95
C ARG A 205 -0.39 -21.28 -4.06
N LYS A 206 0.79 -20.72 -4.34
CA LYS A 206 1.00 -19.58 -5.26
C LYS A 206 0.07 -18.42 -4.94
N ALA A 207 -0.07 -18.15 -3.65
CA ALA A 207 -1.07 -17.24 -3.12
C ALA A 207 -0.87 -15.80 -3.57
N VAL A 208 -1.97 -15.09 -3.80
CA VAL A 208 -2.01 -13.64 -3.84
C VAL A 208 -2.17 -13.15 -2.39
N VAL A 209 -1.30 -12.24 -1.97
CA VAL A 209 -1.24 -11.76 -0.58
C VAL A 209 -1.29 -10.25 -0.55
N HIS A 210 -2.40 -9.71 -0.08
CA HIS A 210 -2.56 -8.28 0.16
C HIS A 210 -2.03 -7.90 1.54
N VAL A 211 -1.22 -6.85 1.63
CA VAL A 211 -0.62 -6.39 2.90
C VAL A 211 -1.08 -4.98 3.21
N HIS A 212 -1.83 -4.83 4.30
CA HIS A 212 -2.36 -3.55 4.77
C HIS A 212 -1.55 -3.00 5.96
N PRO A 213 -1.27 -1.71 5.99
CA PRO A 213 -0.48 -1.12 7.07
C PRO A 213 -1.23 -1.07 8.41
N THR A 214 -0.44 -1.06 9.46
CA THR A 214 -0.83 -0.64 10.80
C THR A 214 0.22 0.30 11.35
N ALA A 215 -0.08 1.00 12.46
CA ALA A 215 0.94 1.75 13.16
C ALA A 215 1.67 0.82 14.14
N ALA A 216 2.98 0.65 13.98
CA ALA A 216 3.79 -0.11 14.92
C ALA A 216 3.70 0.50 16.33
N ASN A 217 3.77 -0.33 17.39
CA ASN A 217 3.64 0.14 18.77
C ASN A 217 4.66 1.22 19.15
N CYS A 218 5.89 1.12 18.60
CA CYS A 218 6.95 2.12 18.82
C CYS A 218 6.59 3.53 18.33
N CYS A 219 5.62 3.61 17.41
CA CYS A 219 5.47 4.80 16.57
C CYS A 219 4.07 5.43 16.65
N LYS A 220 3.23 4.94 17.57
CA LYS A 220 1.92 5.53 17.83
C LYS A 220 2.07 6.88 18.55
N ASN A 221 1.35 7.88 18.06
CA ASN A 221 1.27 9.22 18.69
C ASN A 221 2.63 9.94 18.90
N LEU A 222 3.60 9.70 18.02
CA LEU A 222 4.92 10.38 18.08
C LEU A 222 4.81 11.90 17.96
N ILE A 223 3.91 12.37 17.13
CA ILE A 223 3.65 13.79 16.93
C ILE A 223 2.20 14.08 17.34
N PRO A 224 1.97 14.84 18.42
CA PRO A 224 0.62 15.16 18.86
C PRO A 224 -0.21 15.83 17.74
N GLY A 225 -1.45 15.36 17.56
CA GLY A 225 -2.37 15.90 16.58
C GLY A 225 -2.21 15.35 15.15
N ILE A 226 -1.20 14.53 14.87
CA ILE A 226 -1.06 13.83 13.59
C ILE A 226 -1.55 12.39 13.75
N ALA A 227 -2.58 12.05 12.97
CA ALA A 227 -3.10 10.69 12.95
C ALA A 227 -2.03 9.70 12.41
N PRO A 228 -1.87 8.50 13.00
CA PRO A 228 -0.90 7.50 12.54
C PRO A 228 -1.00 7.20 11.05
N GLY A 229 -2.19 7.16 10.48
CA GLY A 229 -2.42 6.93 9.04
C GLY A 229 -1.71 7.94 8.13
N THR A 230 -1.42 9.15 8.63
CA THR A 230 -0.76 10.19 7.82
C THR A 230 0.70 9.86 7.49
N MET A 231 1.42 9.27 8.42
CA MET A 231 2.86 8.98 8.27
C MET A 231 3.20 7.50 8.45
N GLU A 232 2.64 6.89 9.48
CA GLU A 232 3.08 5.57 9.90
C GLU A 232 2.64 4.47 8.94
N TYR A 233 1.51 4.60 8.26
CA TYR A 233 1.06 3.58 7.32
C TYR A 233 2.04 3.41 6.15
N GLY A 234 2.48 4.50 5.52
CA GLY A 234 3.50 4.43 4.47
C GLY A 234 4.84 3.94 4.98
N THR A 235 5.22 4.35 6.19
CA THR A 235 6.48 3.95 6.83
C THR A 235 6.45 2.47 7.22
N ASP A 236 5.33 1.97 7.77
CA ASP A 236 5.23 0.57 8.21
C ASP A 236 5.12 -0.40 7.03
N THR A 237 4.44 0.01 5.95
CA THR A 237 4.49 -0.74 4.67
C THR A 237 5.93 -0.90 4.19
N THR A 238 6.73 0.17 4.24
CA THR A 238 8.15 0.13 3.89
C THR A 238 8.94 -0.82 4.80
N ARG A 239 8.71 -0.79 6.12
CA ARG A 239 9.33 -1.73 7.08
C ARG A 239 8.97 -3.18 6.76
N ALA A 240 7.71 -3.45 6.43
CA ALA A 240 7.25 -4.80 6.07
C ALA A 240 7.90 -5.31 4.78
N ILE A 241 7.98 -4.49 3.73
CA ILE A 241 8.72 -4.81 2.49
C ILE A 241 10.17 -5.15 2.82
N MET A 242 10.85 -4.28 3.56
CA MET A 242 12.24 -4.52 3.94
C MET A 242 12.38 -5.77 4.79
N SER A 243 11.45 -6.06 5.70
CA SER A 243 11.54 -7.23 6.58
C SER A 243 11.51 -8.55 5.79
N VAL A 244 10.63 -8.70 4.79
CA VAL A 244 10.57 -9.91 3.96
C VAL A 244 11.76 -10.03 3.01
N MET A 245 12.34 -8.90 2.59
CA MET A 245 13.55 -8.89 1.75
C MET A 245 14.80 -9.22 2.58
N TRP A 246 15.00 -8.58 3.72
CA TRP A 246 16.17 -8.76 4.59
C TRP A 246 16.22 -10.13 5.26
N SER A 247 15.08 -10.76 5.52
CA SER A 247 15.01 -12.16 5.97
C SER A 247 15.36 -13.16 4.87
N GLY A 248 15.30 -12.76 3.60
CA GLY A 248 15.44 -13.62 2.43
C GLY A 248 14.14 -14.34 2.03
N GLN A 249 13.04 -14.12 2.74
CA GLN A 249 11.77 -14.81 2.45
C GLN A 249 11.21 -14.41 1.07
N ALA A 250 11.43 -13.17 0.62
CA ALA A 250 11.01 -12.75 -0.72
C ALA A 250 11.65 -13.60 -1.83
N SER A 251 12.95 -13.91 -1.72
CA SER A 251 13.67 -14.75 -2.68
C SER A 251 13.41 -16.25 -2.46
N LYS A 252 13.22 -16.68 -1.21
CA LYS A 252 12.96 -18.08 -0.85
C LYS A 252 11.58 -18.56 -1.30
N PHE A 253 10.59 -17.66 -1.30
CA PHE A 253 9.20 -17.95 -1.62
C PHE A 253 8.67 -17.13 -2.81
N PRO A 254 9.26 -17.29 -4.00
CA PRO A 254 9.04 -16.40 -5.15
C PRO A 254 7.64 -16.50 -5.77
N ASP A 255 6.87 -17.56 -5.47
CA ASP A 255 5.52 -17.74 -6.00
C ASP A 255 4.44 -17.00 -5.18
N ILE A 256 4.81 -16.38 -4.05
CA ILE A 256 3.89 -15.48 -3.34
C ILE A 256 3.80 -14.16 -4.13
N ARG A 257 2.60 -13.80 -4.54
CA ARG A 257 2.32 -12.54 -5.24
C ARG A 257 1.88 -11.49 -4.24
N PHE A 258 2.85 -10.79 -3.65
CA PHE A 258 2.57 -9.73 -2.69
C PHE A 258 2.01 -8.49 -3.39
N ILE A 259 0.91 -7.96 -2.85
CA ILE A 259 0.34 -6.65 -3.18
C ILE A 259 0.57 -5.75 -1.97
N TRP A 260 1.40 -4.74 -2.15
CA TRP A 260 1.71 -3.77 -1.11
C TRP A 260 0.82 -2.56 -1.21
N SER A 261 0.13 -2.23 -0.12
CA SER A 261 -0.80 -1.10 -0.05
C SER A 261 -0.11 0.24 -0.25
N HIS A 262 -0.89 1.22 -0.72
CA HIS A 262 -0.52 2.63 -0.79
C HIS A 262 0.78 2.86 -1.58
N ALA A 263 0.85 2.30 -2.79
CA ALA A 263 2.03 2.35 -3.67
C ALA A 263 3.33 1.82 -3.02
N GLY A 264 3.21 0.91 -2.03
CA GLY A 264 4.36 0.41 -1.28
C GLY A 264 4.92 1.38 -0.24
N GLY A 265 4.11 2.37 0.15
CA GLY A 265 4.49 3.39 1.12
C GLY A 265 5.62 4.28 0.62
N THR A 266 6.69 4.40 1.41
CA THR A 266 7.87 5.18 1.02
C THR A 266 8.95 4.34 0.33
N ALA A 267 8.74 3.04 0.14
CA ALA A 267 9.76 2.14 -0.43
C ALA A 267 10.20 2.54 -1.85
N PRO A 268 9.31 2.93 -2.79
CA PRO A 268 9.74 3.39 -4.12
C PRO A 268 10.64 4.63 -4.05
N PHE A 269 10.31 5.61 -3.23
CA PHE A 269 11.15 6.80 -3.00
C PHE A 269 12.51 6.44 -2.41
N LEU A 270 12.57 5.46 -1.53
CA LEU A 270 13.79 5.01 -0.86
C LEU A 270 14.54 3.93 -1.63
N ALA A 271 14.10 3.50 -2.81
CA ALA A 271 14.62 2.33 -3.54
C ALA A 271 16.16 2.35 -3.70
N GLY A 272 16.74 3.47 -4.06
CA GLY A 272 18.21 3.60 -4.17
C GLY A 272 18.94 3.46 -2.84
N ARG A 273 18.35 3.92 -1.72
CA ARG A 273 18.92 3.73 -0.37
C ARG A 273 18.82 2.26 0.07
N ILE A 274 17.68 1.64 -0.19
CA ILE A 274 17.42 0.24 0.11
C ILE A 274 18.41 -0.65 -0.67
N ASP A 275 18.61 -0.38 -1.96
CA ASP A 275 19.55 -1.11 -2.80
C ASP A 275 20.99 -0.95 -2.29
N GLY A 276 21.40 0.29 -1.99
CA GLY A 276 22.70 0.57 -1.41
C GLY A 276 22.98 -0.17 -0.10
N ALA A 277 21.96 -0.27 0.77
CA ALA A 277 22.06 -0.97 2.06
C ALA A 277 22.08 -2.51 1.92
N SER A 278 21.55 -3.05 0.81
CA SER A 278 21.44 -4.49 0.58
C SER A 278 22.68 -5.15 -0.07
N ARG A 279 23.71 -4.39 -0.41
CA ARG A 279 24.87 -4.87 -1.20
C ARG A 279 25.56 -6.12 -0.64
N ASN A 280 25.56 -6.26 0.69
CA ASN A 280 26.17 -7.39 1.39
C ASN A 280 25.20 -8.55 1.68
N LEU A 281 23.98 -8.51 1.12
CA LEU A 281 22.91 -9.51 1.35
C LEU A 281 22.67 -10.37 0.09
N LYS A 282 23.74 -10.76 -0.59
CA LYS A 282 23.66 -11.58 -1.81
C LYS A 282 23.10 -12.98 -1.58
N ASP A 283 23.23 -13.52 -0.39
CA ASP A 283 22.61 -14.76 0.05
C ASP A 283 21.08 -14.66 0.15
N LYS A 284 20.55 -13.47 0.42
CA LYS A 284 19.10 -13.19 0.61
C LYS A 284 18.46 -12.55 -0.62
N MET A 285 19.21 -11.72 -1.32
CA MET A 285 18.80 -11.00 -2.52
C MET A 285 19.88 -11.14 -3.60
N PRO A 286 19.96 -12.28 -4.28
CA PRO A 286 21.06 -12.56 -5.22
C PRO A 286 21.24 -11.51 -6.33
N GLN A 287 20.12 -10.93 -6.77
CA GLN A 287 20.10 -9.92 -7.84
C GLN A 287 20.08 -8.48 -7.30
N GLY A 288 19.98 -8.27 -5.96
CA GLY A 288 19.86 -6.98 -5.31
C GLY A 288 18.42 -6.62 -4.95
N ALA A 289 18.26 -5.53 -4.21
CA ALA A 289 16.94 -5.14 -3.66
C ALA A 289 15.96 -4.63 -4.74
N ILE A 290 16.43 -3.84 -5.70
CA ILE A 290 15.55 -3.32 -6.76
C ILE A 290 14.92 -4.44 -7.58
N PRO A 291 15.63 -5.46 -8.07
CA PRO A 291 15.01 -6.61 -8.73
C PRO A 291 14.00 -7.37 -7.85
N GLU A 292 14.23 -7.49 -6.54
CA GLU A 292 13.24 -8.10 -5.64
C GLU A 292 11.98 -7.25 -5.53
N MET A 293 12.12 -5.93 -5.34
CA MET A 293 10.97 -5.01 -5.29
C MET A 293 10.16 -5.01 -6.59
N LYS A 294 10.80 -5.22 -7.74
CA LYS A 294 10.14 -5.29 -9.05
C LYS A 294 9.26 -6.52 -9.24
N LYS A 295 9.39 -7.55 -8.41
CA LYS A 295 8.51 -8.73 -8.44
C LYS A 295 7.17 -8.49 -7.74
N PHE A 296 7.08 -7.48 -6.89
CA PHE A 296 5.90 -7.16 -6.12
C PHE A 296 4.87 -6.39 -6.94
N TYR A 297 3.63 -6.43 -6.47
CA TYR A 297 2.54 -5.60 -6.94
C TYR A 297 2.24 -4.51 -5.92
N TYR A 298 1.63 -3.42 -6.41
CA TYR A 298 1.38 -2.22 -5.61
C TYR A 298 0.02 -1.66 -5.95
N ASP A 299 -0.76 -1.25 -4.96
CA ASP A 299 -2.05 -0.63 -5.24
C ASP A 299 -2.00 0.91 -5.21
N THR A 300 -3.07 1.54 -5.66
CA THR A 300 -3.18 3.00 -5.77
C THR A 300 -3.90 3.65 -4.60
N ALA A 301 -4.39 2.88 -3.64
CA ALA A 301 -5.14 3.38 -2.49
C ALA A 301 -4.35 4.45 -1.73
N GLY A 302 -4.96 5.58 -1.41
CA GLY A 302 -4.30 6.68 -0.70
C GLY A 302 -3.08 7.29 -1.40
N ALA A 303 -2.70 6.75 -2.58
CA ALA A 303 -1.51 7.14 -3.33
C ALA A 303 -1.81 7.64 -4.75
N ALA A 304 -3.08 7.86 -5.10
CA ALA A 304 -3.51 8.36 -6.42
C ALA A 304 -3.15 9.84 -6.62
N ASN A 305 -1.87 10.17 -6.49
CA ASN A 305 -1.33 11.50 -6.70
C ASN A 305 -0.05 11.46 -7.55
N PRO A 306 0.32 12.57 -8.24
CA PRO A 306 1.45 12.57 -9.17
C PRO A 306 2.79 12.16 -8.54
N GLY A 307 3.06 12.57 -7.30
CA GLY A 307 4.33 12.30 -6.62
C GLY A 307 4.51 10.82 -6.29
N ALA A 308 3.50 10.19 -5.71
CA ALA A 308 3.55 8.77 -5.34
C ALA A 308 3.58 7.86 -6.57
N ILE A 309 2.67 8.09 -7.53
CA ILE A 309 2.59 7.25 -8.74
C ILE A 309 3.82 7.43 -9.63
N ALA A 310 4.35 8.66 -9.79
CA ALA A 310 5.59 8.85 -10.54
C ALA A 310 6.77 8.11 -9.89
N SER A 311 6.90 8.17 -8.56
CA SER A 311 7.93 7.44 -7.83
C SER A 311 7.78 5.92 -8.02
N LEU A 312 6.56 5.39 -7.92
CA LEU A 312 6.28 3.98 -8.14
C LEU A 312 6.63 3.54 -9.57
N LEU A 313 6.26 4.32 -10.58
CA LEU A 313 6.53 4.01 -11.99
C LEU A 313 8.01 4.11 -12.38
N GLN A 314 8.88 4.75 -11.56
CA GLN A 314 10.33 4.63 -11.70
C GLN A 314 10.85 3.27 -11.21
N LEU A 315 10.13 2.61 -10.31
CA LEU A 315 10.50 1.30 -9.77
C LEU A 315 9.92 0.15 -10.59
N VAL A 316 8.63 0.19 -10.92
CA VAL A 316 7.90 -0.87 -11.65
C VAL A 316 7.17 -0.31 -12.86
N ALA A 317 6.91 -1.17 -13.86
CA ALA A 317 6.02 -0.82 -14.96
C ALA A 317 4.54 -0.90 -14.52
N SER A 318 3.63 -0.35 -15.35
CA SER A 318 2.20 -0.29 -15.05
C SER A 318 1.53 -1.66 -14.85
N ASP A 319 2.15 -2.73 -15.35
CA ASP A 319 1.68 -4.12 -15.20
C ASP A 319 1.84 -4.70 -13.79
N HIS A 320 2.49 -3.97 -12.89
CA HIS A 320 2.61 -4.27 -11.45
C HIS A 320 1.82 -3.31 -10.56
N VAL A 321 1.03 -2.39 -11.15
CA VAL A 321 0.19 -1.43 -10.42
C VAL A 321 -1.27 -1.83 -10.53
N LEU A 322 -1.99 -1.78 -9.42
CA LEU A 322 -3.37 -2.24 -9.28
C LEU A 322 -4.27 -1.09 -8.79
N PHE A 323 -5.48 -0.98 -9.34
CA PHE A 323 -6.46 -0.06 -8.81
C PHE A 323 -6.87 -0.47 -7.39
N GLY A 324 -6.85 0.47 -6.47
CA GLY A 324 -7.26 0.29 -5.08
C GLY A 324 -7.78 1.59 -4.50
N THR A 325 -8.84 1.54 -3.69
CA THR A 325 -9.53 2.73 -3.16
C THR A 325 -9.31 2.96 -1.68
N ASP A 326 -9.05 1.91 -0.91
CA ASP A 326 -9.09 1.93 0.56
C ASP A 326 -10.50 2.34 1.09
N PHE A 327 -11.57 2.05 0.29
CA PHE A 327 -12.94 2.27 0.75
C PHE A 327 -13.26 1.37 1.96
N PRO A 328 -13.98 1.84 2.98
CA PRO A 328 -14.64 3.13 3.10
C PRO A 328 -13.77 4.26 3.71
N PRO A 329 -12.63 4.02 4.41
CA PRO A 329 -11.92 5.11 5.09
C PRO A 329 -11.07 5.98 4.18
N GLY A 330 -10.53 5.42 3.09
CA GLY A 330 -9.57 6.11 2.21
C GLY A 330 -10.19 6.97 1.12
N GLY A 331 -11.47 6.82 0.84
CA GLY A 331 -12.18 7.59 -0.17
C GLY A 331 -13.20 6.79 -0.96
N THR A 332 -13.84 7.43 -1.93
CA THR A 332 -14.80 6.78 -2.83
C THR A 332 -14.12 6.29 -4.11
N SER A 333 -14.68 5.24 -4.70
CA SER A 333 -14.21 4.71 -6.00
C SER A 333 -14.19 5.77 -7.09
N ALA A 334 -15.21 6.63 -7.15
CA ALA A 334 -15.28 7.73 -8.12
C ALA A 334 -14.17 8.78 -7.89
N GLN A 335 -13.85 9.08 -6.64
CA GLN A 335 -12.79 10.03 -6.29
C GLN A 335 -11.41 9.52 -6.72
N VAL A 336 -11.07 8.27 -6.39
CA VAL A 336 -9.79 7.66 -6.76
C VAL A 336 -9.66 7.51 -8.27
N ALA A 337 -10.74 7.09 -8.94
CA ALA A 337 -10.76 7.00 -10.41
C ALA A 337 -10.49 8.36 -11.08
N LYS A 338 -11.09 9.44 -10.55
CA LYS A 338 -10.85 10.81 -11.01
C LYS A 338 -9.40 11.22 -10.78
N GLN A 339 -8.87 11.01 -9.58
CA GLN A 339 -7.48 11.35 -9.23
C GLN A 339 -6.48 10.66 -10.15
N LEU A 340 -6.67 9.37 -10.46
CA LEU A 340 -5.83 8.63 -11.40
C LEU A 340 -5.92 9.18 -12.83
N GLY A 341 -7.11 9.59 -13.27
CA GLY A 341 -7.30 10.21 -14.59
C GLY A 341 -6.65 11.60 -14.71
N GLU A 342 -6.42 12.28 -13.60
CA GLU A 342 -5.90 13.66 -13.53
C GLU A 342 -4.42 13.73 -13.09
N LEU A 343 -3.69 12.60 -13.05
CA LEU A 343 -2.29 12.57 -12.57
C LEU A 343 -1.33 13.47 -13.36
N GLY A 344 -1.63 13.79 -14.62
CA GLY A 344 -0.73 14.55 -15.48
C GLY A 344 0.56 13.79 -15.84
N LEU A 345 0.60 12.48 -15.63
CA LEU A 345 1.68 11.59 -16.03
C LEU A 345 1.41 11.03 -17.44
N ASN A 346 2.48 10.67 -18.16
CA ASN A 346 2.38 10.11 -19.51
C ASN A 346 1.95 8.62 -19.47
N LEU A 347 0.81 8.33 -18.85
CA LEU A 347 0.20 7.00 -18.87
C LEU A 347 -0.60 6.82 -20.16
N THR A 348 -0.32 5.76 -20.89
CA THR A 348 -1.08 5.39 -22.09
C THR A 348 -2.44 4.78 -21.71
N ALA A 349 -3.34 4.67 -22.67
CA ALA A 349 -4.59 3.95 -22.47
C ALA A 349 -4.37 2.46 -22.12
N ALA A 350 -3.26 1.86 -22.56
CA ALA A 350 -2.90 0.50 -22.18
C ALA A 350 -2.45 0.42 -20.71
N ASP A 351 -1.65 1.40 -20.24
CA ASP A 351 -1.25 1.48 -18.83
C ASP A 351 -2.47 1.62 -17.92
N MET A 352 -3.42 2.48 -18.30
CA MET A 352 -4.66 2.66 -17.53
C MET A 352 -5.50 1.39 -17.48
N ARG A 353 -5.64 0.66 -18.61
CA ARG A 353 -6.34 -0.64 -18.61
C ARG A 353 -5.65 -1.66 -17.71
N ASN A 354 -4.31 -1.70 -17.72
CA ASN A 354 -3.55 -2.57 -16.84
C ASN A 354 -3.85 -2.26 -15.37
N ILE A 355 -3.74 -1.00 -14.98
CA ILE A 355 -3.99 -0.53 -13.61
C ILE A 355 -5.45 -0.78 -13.21
N ASP A 356 -6.39 -0.37 -14.06
CA ASP A 356 -7.82 -0.43 -13.76
C ASP A 356 -8.33 -1.88 -13.62
N ARG A 357 -7.78 -2.83 -14.38
CA ARG A 357 -8.39 -4.17 -14.48
C ARG A 357 -7.42 -5.32 -14.77
N GLU A 358 -6.63 -5.24 -15.84
CA GLU A 358 -5.98 -6.42 -16.41
C GLU A 358 -4.98 -7.08 -15.46
N ASN A 359 -4.30 -6.28 -14.62
CA ASN A 359 -3.38 -6.79 -13.62
C ASN A 359 -4.11 -7.60 -12.56
N ALA A 360 -5.25 -7.12 -12.08
CA ALA A 360 -6.07 -7.84 -11.11
C ALA A 360 -6.63 -9.15 -11.68
N VAL A 361 -7.06 -9.15 -12.95
CA VAL A 361 -7.52 -10.37 -13.64
C VAL A 361 -6.38 -11.39 -13.79
N ARG A 362 -5.15 -10.95 -14.10
CA ARG A 362 -4.00 -11.87 -14.15
C ARG A 362 -3.70 -12.53 -12.81
N LEU A 363 -3.87 -11.80 -11.71
CA LEU A 363 -3.67 -12.33 -10.36
C LEU A 363 -4.81 -13.22 -9.90
N ILE A 364 -6.05 -12.86 -10.24
CA ILE A 364 -7.30 -13.51 -9.79
C ILE A 364 -8.20 -13.75 -11.01
N PRO A 365 -7.94 -14.81 -11.81
CA PRO A 365 -8.59 -15.02 -13.10
C PRO A 365 -10.13 -15.11 -13.07
N ARG A 366 -10.73 -15.55 -11.96
CA ARG A 366 -12.20 -15.59 -11.86
C ARG A 366 -12.86 -14.22 -11.97
N LEU A 367 -12.13 -13.14 -11.66
CA LEU A 367 -12.63 -11.76 -11.80
C LEU A 367 -12.74 -11.29 -13.25
N ALA A 368 -12.31 -12.08 -14.23
CA ALA A 368 -12.49 -11.77 -15.65
C ALA A 368 -13.97 -11.64 -16.03
N THR A 369 -14.84 -12.37 -15.34
CA THR A 369 -16.29 -12.35 -15.57
C THR A 369 -17.03 -11.24 -14.83
N ALA A 370 -16.35 -10.54 -13.92
CA ALA A 370 -16.93 -9.44 -13.14
C ALA A 370 -17.21 -8.21 -14.00
#